data_990af8837728e1c46b18f02d1d9abae3
#
_entry.id   990af8837728e1c46b18f02d1d9abae3
#
_cell.length_a   1.000
_cell.length_b   1.000
_cell.length_c   1.000
_cell.angle_alpha   90.00
_cell.angle_beta   90.00
_cell.angle_gamma   90.00
#
_symmetry.space_group_name_H-M   'P 1'
#
loop_
_entity.id
_entity.type
_entity.pdbx_description
1 polymer ?
#
loop_
_entity_poly.entity_id
_entity_poly.type
_entity_poly.pdbx_seq_one_letter_code
_entity_poly.pdbx_strand_id
1 'polypeptide(L)'
;IITFFPFNCIFAIIKLFNNQIFMNKIIILNGPNLNLLGEREKDQYGNKTLKDIENDCNEFAAKNKIKLSFYQSNIEGELVGVIQKSRNNQDGLIINAGGYTHTSVAIHDALKILKIPIIELHISNVYNREEFRHKSLISNVAKGVICGFGADGYLMSLQAINKFLK
;
A
#
# COMPACT_ATOMS: atom_id res chain seq x y z
N ILE A 1 18.68 37.48 -38.83
CA ILE A 1 19.37 37.42 -37.53
C ILE A 1 18.97 36.08 -36.91
N ILE A 2 19.85 35.07 -36.98
CA ILE A 2 19.65 33.76 -36.35
C ILE A 2 20.22 33.86 -34.95
N THR A 3 19.35 33.92 -33.93
CA THR A 3 19.77 33.88 -32.52
C THR A 3 20.14 32.45 -32.15
N PHE A 4 21.44 32.18 -32.02
CA PHE A 4 21.96 30.95 -31.41
C PHE A 4 21.57 30.92 -29.93
N PHE A 5 20.68 29.98 -29.58
CA PHE A 5 20.48 29.62 -28.18
C PHE A 5 21.75 28.93 -27.67
N PRO A 6 22.33 29.33 -26.53
CA PRO A 6 23.55 28.67 -26.03
C PRO A 6 23.24 27.21 -25.67
N PHE A 7 24.13 26.31 -26.10
CA PHE A 7 24.08 24.85 -25.92
C PHE A 7 23.79 24.43 -24.47
N ASN A 8 24.19 25.24 -23.49
CA ASN A 8 23.91 25.04 -22.07
C ASN A 8 22.43 25.13 -21.67
N CYS A 9 21.61 25.91 -22.39
CA CYS A 9 20.18 25.98 -22.13
C CYS A 9 19.44 24.72 -22.58
N ILE A 10 19.87 24.11 -23.68
CA ILE A 10 19.26 22.88 -24.20
C ILE A 10 19.55 21.72 -23.24
N PHE A 11 20.77 21.61 -22.69
CA PHE A 11 21.11 20.61 -21.67
C PHE A 11 20.35 20.83 -20.36
N ALA A 12 20.12 22.09 -19.94
CA ALA A 12 19.32 22.41 -18.76
C ALA A 12 17.84 22.05 -18.97
N ILE A 13 17.30 22.32 -20.15
CA ILE A 13 15.92 21.97 -20.53
C ILE A 13 15.77 20.45 -20.65
N ILE A 14 16.70 19.73 -21.28
CA ILE A 14 16.70 18.27 -21.34
C ILE A 14 16.83 17.66 -19.93
N LYS A 15 17.64 18.24 -19.04
CA LYS A 15 17.75 17.81 -17.65
C LYS A 15 16.47 18.09 -16.85
N LEU A 16 15.74 19.18 -17.16
CA LEU A 16 14.42 19.49 -16.60
C LEU A 16 13.33 18.56 -17.15
N PHE A 17 13.35 18.19 -18.43
CA PHE A 17 12.41 17.25 -19.04
C PHE A 17 12.71 15.79 -18.67
N ASN A 18 13.98 15.39 -18.48
CA ASN A 18 14.37 14.07 -17.96
C ASN A 18 14.16 13.93 -16.45
N ASN A 19 13.82 15.01 -15.74
CA ASN A 19 13.38 14.99 -14.35
C ASN A 19 11.84 14.89 -14.23
N GLN A 20 11.14 14.29 -15.18
CA GLN A 20 9.89 13.62 -14.89
C GLN A 20 10.24 12.47 -13.94
N ILE A 21 10.26 12.80 -12.64
CA ILE A 21 10.45 11.84 -11.57
C ILE A 21 9.32 10.83 -11.72
N PHE A 22 9.61 9.68 -12.33
CA PHE A 22 8.68 8.56 -12.34
C PHE A 22 8.47 8.16 -10.88
N MET A 23 7.35 8.58 -10.31
CA MET A 23 6.95 8.19 -8.97
C MET A 23 6.17 6.91 -9.08
N ASN A 24 6.64 5.86 -8.39
CA ASN A 24 5.87 4.63 -8.25
C ASN A 24 4.54 4.95 -7.54
N LYS A 25 3.43 4.54 -8.13
CA LYS A 25 2.09 4.74 -7.57
C LYS A 25 1.73 3.53 -6.73
N ILE A 26 1.65 3.72 -5.43
CA ILE A 26 1.32 2.65 -4.48
C ILE A 26 0.02 3.00 -3.78
N ILE A 27 -0.85 2.00 -3.64
CA ILE A 27 -2.06 2.12 -2.83
C ILE A 27 -1.97 1.23 -1.60
N ILE A 28 -2.38 1.79 -0.45
CA ILE A 28 -2.63 1.04 0.77
C ILE A 28 -4.13 0.93 0.96
N LEU A 29 -4.63 -0.31 1.05
CA LEU A 29 -6.03 -0.64 1.31
C LEU A 29 -6.19 -1.16 2.72
N ASN A 30 -7.13 -0.59 3.45
CA ASN A 30 -7.47 -0.97 4.81
C ASN A 30 -8.91 -1.46 4.87
N GLY A 31 -9.11 -2.65 5.43
CA GLY A 31 -10.39 -3.30 5.59
C GLY A 31 -11.16 -2.84 6.85
N PRO A 32 -12.18 -3.64 7.25
CA PRO A 32 -13.12 -3.26 8.28
C PRO A 32 -12.45 -3.07 9.64
N ASN A 33 -13.02 -2.15 10.41
CA ASN A 33 -12.66 -1.79 11.76
C ASN A 33 -11.27 -1.14 11.94
N LEU A 34 -10.48 -0.98 10.86
CA LEU A 34 -9.18 -0.30 10.95
C LEU A 34 -9.34 1.22 11.15
N ASN A 35 -10.49 1.78 10.80
CA ASN A 35 -10.86 3.14 11.15
C ASN A 35 -10.93 3.42 12.66
N LEU A 36 -11.06 2.36 13.50
CA LEU A 36 -11.12 2.44 14.95
C LEU A 36 -9.77 2.13 15.63
N LEU A 37 -8.67 2.12 14.89
CA LEU A 37 -7.32 1.97 15.48
C LEU A 37 -7.05 3.11 16.46
N GLY A 38 -6.36 2.77 17.57
CA GLY A 38 -6.09 3.69 18.68
C GLY A 38 -7.24 3.84 19.69
N GLU A 39 -8.47 3.46 19.31
CA GLU A 39 -9.64 3.51 20.20
C GLU A 39 -9.94 2.15 20.84
N ARG A 40 -9.70 1.04 20.10
CA ARG A 40 -9.99 -0.32 20.55
C ARG A 40 -8.75 -1.21 20.63
N GLU A 41 -8.80 -2.25 21.47
CA GLU A 41 -7.81 -3.33 21.57
C GLU A 41 -6.34 -2.83 21.54
N LYS A 42 -6.04 -1.82 22.37
CA LYS A 42 -4.73 -1.13 22.40
C LYS A 42 -3.57 -2.09 22.66
N ASP A 43 -3.79 -3.15 23.42
CA ASP A 43 -2.78 -4.18 23.70
C ASP A 43 -2.37 -4.97 22.45
N GLN A 44 -3.24 -5.05 21.44
CA GLN A 44 -2.99 -5.78 20.20
C GLN A 44 -2.56 -4.89 19.03
N TYR A 45 -3.10 -3.65 18.97
CA TYR A 45 -2.92 -2.76 17.81
C TYR A 45 -2.11 -1.51 18.12
N GLY A 46 -1.79 -1.27 19.42
CA GLY A 46 -1.11 -0.05 19.86
C GLY A 46 -2.02 1.16 19.94
N ASN A 47 -1.41 2.32 20.24
CA ASN A 47 -2.12 3.58 20.47
C ASN A 47 -2.25 4.47 19.20
N LYS A 48 -1.55 4.13 18.11
CA LYS A 48 -1.60 4.91 16.87
C LYS A 48 -2.96 4.77 16.21
N THR A 49 -3.54 5.90 15.83
CA THR A 49 -4.74 5.92 14.99
C THR A 49 -4.39 5.57 13.54
N LEU A 50 -5.40 5.20 12.74
CA LEU A 50 -5.19 5.00 11.31
C LEU A 50 -4.70 6.27 10.62
N LYS A 51 -5.09 7.44 11.13
CA LYS A 51 -4.64 8.74 10.61
C LYS A 51 -3.16 9.00 10.88
N ASP A 52 -2.68 8.62 12.07
CA ASP A 52 -1.24 8.72 12.40
C ASP A 52 -0.41 7.83 11.46
N ILE A 53 -0.89 6.60 11.21
CA ILE A 53 -0.26 5.66 10.27
C ILE A 53 -0.25 6.23 8.86
N GLU A 54 -1.35 6.82 8.40
CA GLU A 54 -1.43 7.48 7.10
C GLU A 54 -0.41 8.62 6.99
N ASN A 55 -0.28 9.45 8.03
CA ASN A 55 0.69 10.54 8.07
C ASN A 55 2.13 10.03 7.97
N ASP A 56 2.50 9.02 8.77
CA ASP A 56 3.82 8.39 8.73
C ASP A 56 4.13 7.80 7.34
N CYS A 57 3.14 7.14 6.71
CA CYS A 57 3.25 6.59 5.37
C CYS A 57 3.44 7.68 4.31
N ASN A 58 2.74 8.81 4.42
CA ASN A 58 2.87 9.93 3.49
C ASN A 58 4.25 10.60 3.60
N GLU A 59 4.77 10.76 4.81
CA GLU A 59 6.13 11.28 5.02
C GLU A 59 7.18 10.35 4.40
N PHE A 60 7.05 9.04 4.61
CA PHE A 60 7.92 8.05 4.00
C PHE A 60 7.84 8.09 2.47
N ALA A 61 6.62 8.15 1.93
CA ALA A 61 6.37 8.19 0.49
C ALA A 61 7.01 9.41 -0.18
N ALA A 62 6.88 10.60 0.45
CA ALA A 62 7.49 11.84 -0.04
C ALA A 62 9.03 11.73 -0.13
N LYS A 63 9.68 11.15 0.90
CA LYS A 63 11.13 10.95 0.94
C LYS A 63 11.62 9.93 -0.09
N ASN A 64 10.77 9.00 -0.52
CA ASN A 64 11.13 7.89 -1.41
C ASN A 64 10.56 7.99 -2.83
N LYS A 65 10.04 9.16 -3.23
CA LYS A 65 9.47 9.43 -4.56
C LYS A 65 8.32 8.44 -4.90
N ILE A 66 7.46 8.20 -3.93
CA ILE A 66 6.27 7.36 -4.06
C ILE A 66 5.05 8.29 -4.10
N LYS A 67 4.17 8.08 -5.07
CA LYS A 67 2.82 8.65 -5.05
C LYS A 67 1.91 7.67 -4.31
N LEU A 68 1.64 7.99 -3.04
CA LEU A 68 0.82 7.15 -2.17
C LEU A 68 -0.66 7.50 -2.29
N SER A 69 -1.50 6.47 -2.34
CA SER A 69 -2.95 6.54 -2.11
C SER A 69 -3.27 5.70 -0.88
N PHE A 70 -4.10 6.21 0.02
CA PHE A 70 -4.49 5.54 1.25
C PHE A 70 -6.01 5.44 1.29
N TYR A 71 -6.56 4.24 1.48
CA TYR A 71 -8.01 4.01 1.45
C TYR A 71 -8.41 3.06 2.56
N GLN A 72 -9.59 3.30 3.15
CA GLN A 72 -10.19 2.42 4.14
C GLN A 72 -11.69 2.28 3.87
N SER A 73 -12.20 1.06 4.01
CA SER A 73 -13.64 0.81 4.02
C SER A 73 -14.00 -0.40 4.86
N ASN A 74 -15.18 -0.33 5.47
CA ASN A 74 -15.82 -1.46 6.14
C ASN A 74 -16.66 -2.30 5.15
N ILE A 75 -16.82 -1.84 3.91
CA ILE A 75 -17.68 -2.44 2.89
C ILE A 75 -16.83 -3.24 1.91
N GLU A 76 -17.05 -4.55 1.85
CA GLU A 76 -16.31 -5.46 0.99
C GLU A 76 -16.34 -5.06 -0.48
N GLY A 77 -17.53 -4.72 -1.00
CA GLY A 77 -17.72 -4.32 -2.40
C GLY A 77 -16.95 -3.04 -2.79
N GLU A 78 -16.77 -2.11 -1.85
CA GLU A 78 -15.94 -0.92 -2.08
C GLU A 78 -14.47 -1.29 -2.22
N LEU A 79 -13.96 -2.18 -1.36
CA LEU A 79 -12.59 -2.69 -1.45
C LEU A 79 -12.35 -3.40 -2.79
N VAL A 80 -13.28 -4.27 -3.20
CA VAL A 80 -13.24 -4.94 -4.51
C VAL A 80 -13.19 -3.92 -5.65
N GLY A 81 -14.05 -2.88 -5.61
CA GLY A 81 -14.07 -1.82 -6.61
C GLY A 81 -12.74 -1.05 -6.70
N VAL A 82 -12.09 -0.76 -5.55
CA VAL A 82 -10.79 -0.08 -5.51
C VAL A 82 -9.69 -0.99 -6.04
N ILE A 83 -9.69 -2.29 -5.69
CA ILE A 83 -8.73 -3.28 -6.20
C ILE A 83 -8.83 -3.35 -7.74
N GLN A 84 -10.04 -3.42 -8.30
CA GLN A 84 -10.25 -3.48 -9.76
C GLN A 84 -9.72 -2.22 -10.47
N LYS A 85 -9.95 -1.03 -9.89
CA LYS A 85 -9.41 0.23 -10.41
C LYS A 85 -7.87 0.28 -10.35
N SER A 86 -7.27 -0.33 -9.33
CA SER A 86 -5.81 -0.36 -9.14
C SER A 86 -5.08 -1.05 -10.29
N ARG A 87 -5.72 -1.95 -11.02
CA ARG A 87 -5.16 -2.67 -12.18
C ARG A 87 -4.49 -1.77 -13.22
N ASN A 88 -5.04 -0.58 -13.44
CA ASN A 88 -4.58 0.34 -14.49
C ASN A 88 -3.93 1.61 -13.93
N ASN A 89 -4.02 1.83 -12.61
CA ASN A 89 -3.71 3.13 -12.01
C ASN A 89 -2.58 3.06 -10.98
N GLN A 90 -2.21 1.86 -10.53
CA GLN A 90 -1.22 1.65 -9.50
C GLN A 90 -0.10 0.73 -10.01
N ASP A 91 1.08 0.89 -9.43
CA ASP A 91 2.25 0.06 -9.70
C ASP A 91 2.45 -0.98 -8.59
N GLY A 92 1.83 -0.80 -7.43
CA GLY A 92 1.87 -1.73 -6.30
C GLY A 92 0.70 -1.55 -5.35
N LEU A 93 0.33 -2.61 -4.63
CA LEU A 93 -0.78 -2.64 -3.70
C LEU A 93 -0.36 -3.28 -2.37
N ILE A 94 -0.65 -2.59 -1.26
CA ILE A 94 -0.51 -3.11 0.09
C ILE A 94 -1.92 -3.27 0.66
N ILE A 95 -2.25 -4.43 1.22
CA ILE A 95 -3.58 -4.69 1.76
C ILE A 95 -3.53 -5.21 3.18
N ASN A 96 -4.19 -4.51 4.08
CA ASN A 96 -4.63 -5.00 5.37
C ASN A 96 -6.14 -5.20 5.31
N ALA A 97 -6.59 -6.37 4.85
CA ALA A 97 -8.00 -6.63 4.65
C ALA A 97 -8.78 -6.86 5.96
N GLY A 98 -8.10 -6.80 7.13
CA GLY A 98 -8.74 -7.09 8.41
C GLY A 98 -9.36 -8.50 8.43
N GLY A 99 -10.58 -8.62 8.93
CA GLY A 99 -11.31 -9.90 8.98
C GLY A 99 -11.55 -10.53 7.60
N TYR A 100 -11.68 -9.72 6.55
CA TYR A 100 -11.88 -10.22 5.19
C TYR A 100 -10.71 -11.04 4.64
N THR A 101 -9.53 -10.92 5.25
CA THR A 101 -8.38 -11.80 4.93
C THR A 101 -8.76 -13.29 5.02
N HIS A 102 -9.62 -13.65 5.97
CA HIS A 102 -9.95 -15.04 6.32
C HIS A 102 -11.26 -15.51 5.68
N THR A 103 -12.07 -14.59 5.13
CA THR A 103 -13.46 -14.90 4.73
C THR A 103 -13.80 -14.48 3.30
N SER A 104 -13.07 -13.54 2.70
CA SER A 104 -13.48 -12.97 1.41
C SER A 104 -12.83 -13.66 0.21
N VAL A 105 -13.59 -14.51 -0.44
CA VAL A 105 -13.26 -15.01 -1.79
C VAL A 105 -13.35 -13.88 -2.81
N ALA A 106 -14.26 -12.92 -2.64
CA ALA A 106 -14.44 -11.80 -3.56
C ALA A 106 -13.18 -10.90 -3.63
N ILE A 107 -12.57 -10.59 -2.47
CA ILE A 107 -11.30 -9.84 -2.42
C ILE A 107 -10.16 -10.68 -3.02
N HIS A 108 -10.09 -11.99 -2.70
CA HIS A 108 -9.10 -12.89 -3.30
C HIS A 108 -9.15 -12.83 -4.84
N ASP A 109 -10.34 -13.02 -5.42
CA ASP A 109 -10.53 -13.04 -6.86
C ASP A 109 -10.20 -11.70 -7.50
N ALA A 110 -10.55 -10.59 -6.85
CA ALA A 110 -10.19 -9.25 -7.30
C ALA A 110 -8.68 -9.02 -7.28
N LEU A 111 -7.96 -9.49 -6.26
CA LEU A 111 -6.50 -9.40 -6.18
C LEU A 111 -5.81 -10.26 -7.24
N LYS A 112 -6.35 -11.45 -7.54
CA LYS A 112 -5.79 -12.39 -8.50
C LYS A 112 -5.71 -11.85 -9.93
N ILE A 113 -6.56 -10.89 -10.30
CA ILE A 113 -6.52 -10.27 -11.63
C ILE A 113 -5.44 -9.18 -11.76
N LEU A 114 -4.82 -8.76 -10.65
CA LEU A 114 -3.76 -7.76 -10.67
C LEU A 114 -2.45 -8.35 -11.19
N LYS A 115 -1.74 -7.57 -12.01
CA LYS A 115 -0.39 -7.92 -12.49
C LYS A 115 0.72 -7.17 -11.73
N ILE A 116 0.32 -6.31 -10.78
CA ILE A 116 1.23 -5.55 -9.93
C ILE A 116 1.57 -6.33 -8.66
N PRO A 117 2.73 -6.09 -8.01
CA PRO A 117 3.06 -6.71 -6.74
C PRO A 117 2.06 -6.34 -5.66
N ILE A 118 1.70 -7.34 -4.84
CA ILE A 118 0.80 -7.21 -3.70
C ILE A 118 1.55 -7.59 -2.44
N ILE A 119 1.45 -6.79 -1.39
CA ILE A 119 1.90 -7.14 -0.03
C ILE A 119 0.66 -7.29 0.85
N GLU A 120 0.52 -8.46 1.48
CA GLU A 120 -0.44 -8.66 2.56
C GLU A 120 0.16 -8.13 3.86
N LEU A 121 -0.63 -7.36 4.62
CA LEU A 121 -0.20 -6.74 5.86
C LEU A 121 -1.18 -7.03 6.99
N HIS A 122 -0.63 -7.38 8.17
CA HIS A 122 -1.36 -7.47 9.43
C HIS A 122 -0.59 -6.74 10.53
N ILE A 123 -1.29 -5.91 11.29
CA ILE A 123 -0.73 -5.19 12.44
C ILE A 123 -0.33 -6.18 13.54
N SER A 124 -1.24 -7.11 13.90
CA SER A 124 -0.97 -8.16 14.88
C SER A 124 -0.31 -9.38 14.25
N ASN A 125 0.37 -10.18 15.08
CA ASN A 125 0.81 -11.52 14.68
C ASN A 125 -0.42 -12.45 14.63
N VAL A 126 -0.87 -12.76 13.43
CA VAL A 126 -2.07 -13.60 13.20
C VAL A 126 -1.92 -15.01 13.76
N TYR A 127 -0.70 -15.51 13.86
CA TYR A 127 -0.42 -16.85 14.40
C TYR A 127 -0.46 -16.92 15.94
N ASN A 128 -0.46 -15.76 16.61
CA ASN A 128 -0.67 -15.65 18.06
C ASN A 128 -2.11 -15.25 18.39
N ARG A 129 -3.05 -15.58 17.51
CA ARG A 129 -4.48 -15.28 17.65
C ARG A 129 -5.33 -16.52 17.48
N GLU A 130 -6.63 -16.35 17.32
CA GLU A 130 -7.59 -17.43 17.17
C GLU A 130 -7.29 -18.24 15.90
N GLU A 131 -7.44 -19.55 15.97
CA GLU A 131 -7.07 -20.52 14.92
C GLU A 131 -7.65 -20.15 13.53
N PHE A 132 -8.88 -19.63 13.47
CA PHE A 132 -9.50 -19.21 12.21
C PHE A 132 -8.75 -18.07 11.51
N ARG A 133 -7.84 -17.34 12.21
CA ARG A 133 -6.99 -16.31 11.62
C ARG A 133 -5.69 -16.85 11.02
N HIS A 134 -5.35 -18.09 11.29
CA HIS A 134 -4.12 -18.69 10.75
C HIS A 134 -4.22 -18.96 9.25
N LYS A 135 -5.45 -19.07 8.71
CA LYS A 135 -5.67 -19.26 7.27
C LYS A 135 -5.98 -17.93 6.59
N SER A 136 -5.11 -17.52 5.67
CA SER A 136 -5.35 -16.38 4.78
C SER A 136 -5.83 -16.87 3.41
N LEU A 137 -6.85 -16.21 2.87
CA LEU A 137 -7.26 -16.36 1.48
C LEU A 137 -6.45 -15.44 0.53
N ILE A 138 -5.68 -14.49 1.09
CA ILE A 138 -4.95 -13.48 0.32
C ILE A 138 -3.50 -13.89 0.08
N SER A 139 -2.86 -14.59 1.02
CA SER A 139 -1.42 -14.88 0.99
C SER A 139 -0.95 -15.55 -0.29
N ASN A 140 -1.76 -16.41 -0.90
CA ASN A 140 -1.37 -17.13 -2.13
C ASN A 140 -1.38 -16.26 -3.39
N VAL A 141 -1.97 -15.06 -3.35
CA VAL A 141 -1.95 -14.07 -4.44
C VAL A 141 -1.05 -12.88 -4.11
N ALA A 142 -0.54 -12.80 -2.88
CA ALA A 142 0.41 -11.78 -2.46
C ALA A 142 1.85 -12.17 -2.81
N LYS A 143 2.70 -11.18 -3.10
CA LYS A 143 4.14 -11.36 -3.31
C LYS A 143 4.89 -11.60 -2.00
N GLY A 144 4.35 -11.11 -0.89
CA GLY A 144 4.88 -11.27 0.45
C GLY A 144 3.85 -10.92 1.52
N VAL A 145 4.11 -11.38 2.74
CA VAL A 145 3.26 -11.16 3.92
C VAL A 145 4.10 -10.51 5.02
N ILE A 146 3.58 -9.46 5.64
CA ILE A 146 4.16 -8.81 6.81
C ILE A 146 3.11 -8.86 7.91
N CYS A 147 3.45 -9.40 9.07
CA CYS A 147 2.53 -9.50 10.20
C CYS A 147 3.26 -9.34 11.54
N GLY A 148 2.59 -8.75 12.56
CA GLY A 148 3.08 -8.72 13.93
C GLY A 148 3.98 -7.53 14.28
N PHE A 149 4.17 -6.57 13.39
CA PHE A 149 5.04 -5.40 13.61
C PHE A 149 4.27 -4.13 13.96
N GLY A 150 3.02 -4.24 14.38
CA GLY A 150 2.21 -3.08 14.74
C GLY A 150 2.06 -2.12 13.55
N ALA A 151 2.02 -0.83 13.86
CA ALA A 151 1.96 0.25 12.87
C ALA A 151 3.20 0.31 11.95
N ASP A 152 4.36 -0.11 12.44
CA ASP A 152 5.61 -0.09 11.65
C ASP A 152 5.56 -1.04 10.45
N GLY A 153 4.69 -2.07 10.51
CA GLY A 153 4.43 -2.97 9.37
C GLY A 153 4.03 -2.25 8.09
N TYR A 154 3.37 -1.09 8.17
CA TYR A 154 3.02 -0.27 7.01
C TYR A 154 4.26 0.30 6.32
N LEU A 155 5.20 0.85 7.09
CA LEU A 155 6.46 1.39 6.56
C LEU A 155 7.33 0.27 5.99
N MET A 156 7.41 -0.88 6.67
CA MET A 156 8.10 -2.08 6.17
C MET A 156 7.48 -2.56 4.84
N SER A 157 6.15 -2.52 4.72
CA SER A 157 5.45 -2.90 3.48
C SER A 157 5.76 -1.93 2.34
N LEU A 158 5.82 -0.62 2.61
CA LEU A 158 6.24 0.38 1.61
C LEU A 158 7.69 0.19 1.17
N GLN A 159 8.60 -0.14 2.10
CA GLN A 159 9.99 -0.47 1.76
C GLN A 159 10.09 -1.74 0.90
N ALA A 160 9.36 -2.78 1.27
CA ALA A 160 9.37 -4.06 0.56
C ALA A 160 8.79 -3.93 -0.85
N ILE A 161 7.61 -3.31 -1.01
CA ILE A 161 6.97 -3.20 -2.31
C ILE A 161 7.79 -2.32 -3.27
N ASN A 162 8.43 -1.27 -2.78
CA ASN A 162 9.27 -0.38 -3.58
C ASN A 162 10.50 -1.10 -4.17
N LYS A 163 10.96 -2.19 -3.53
CA LYS A 163 12.04 -3.04 -4.08
C LYS A 163 11.58 -3.89 -5.26
N PHE A 164 10.30 -4.26 -5.33
CA PHE A 164 9.75 -5.03 -6.45
C PHE A 164 9.46 -4.16 -7.69
N LEU A 165 9.51 -2.83 -7.55
CA LEU A 165 9.22 -1.86 -8.60
C LEU A 165 10.48 -1.23 -9.24
N LYS A 166 11.66 -1.66 -8.80
CA LYS A 166 12.95 -1.19 -9.32
C LYS A 166 13.43 -1.99 -10.51
#